data_de6fad8cac48c5c6f9b7432ee64c5efb
#
_entry.id   de6fad8cac48c5c6f9b7432ee64c5efb
#
_cell.length_a   1.000
_cell.length_b   1.000
_cell.length_c   1.000
_cell.angle_alpha   90.00
_cell.angle_beta   90.00
_cell.angle_gamma   90.00
#
_symmetry.space_group_name_H-M   'P 1'
#
loop_
_entity.id
_entity.type
_entity.pdbx_description
1 polymer ?
#
loop_
_entity_poly.entity_id
_entity_poly.type
_entity_poly.pdbx_seq_one_letter_code
_entity_poly.pdbx_strand_id
1 'polypeptide(L)'
;VKNLIFTSSVAVYGLNKVNPNESHPVDPFNHYGKSKWQAEEVIKAWFDKDPENKSVSIIRPTVIFGERNRGNVYNLLKQIASGKFLMVGKGINKKSMAYVGNVVAFVKNRLETSELGYGVFNYIDKPDFNMQELVGQVEKSLSKKVPSISIPYVFGMLAGYGFDFVSFITRKKLSVSSVRVKKFCATTQFDATKAHKVFNAPFTLSSGLDRTLKHEFVNPSKDD
;
A
#
# COMPACT_ATOMS: atom_id res chain seq x y z
N VAL A 1 23.81 16.89 11.05
CA VAL A 1 22.83 15.79 11.24
C VAL A 1 23.58 14.48 11.13
N LYS A 2 23.47 13.60 12.15
CA LYS A 2 24.10 12.27 12.15
C LYS A 2 23.10 11.19 11.73
N ASN A 3 21.84 11.31 12.13
CA ASN A 3 20.79 10.34 11.87
C ASN A 3 19.75 10.92 10.91
N LEU A 4 19.42 10.18 9.86
CA LEU A 4 18.41 10.54 8.88
C LEU A 4 17.49 9.35 8.59
N ILE A 5 16.19 9.56 8.71
CA ILE A 5 15.18 8.61 8.26
C ILE A 5 14.39 9.26 7.13
N PHE A 6 14.26 8.56 6.02
CA PHE A 6 13.50 9.02 4.87
C PHE A 6 12.40 8.03 4.50
N THR A 7 11.17 8.52 4.48
CA THR A 7 10.03 7.74 3.97
C THR A 7 9.96 7.86 2.45
N SER A 8 10.50 6.86 1.78
CA SER A 8 10.41 6.66 0.33
C SER A 8 9.10 5.92 -0.03
N SER A 9 9.12 5.04 -1.00
CA SER A 9 7.96 4.23 -1.42
C SER A 9 8.40 3.03 -2.26
N VAL A 10 7.65 1.93 -2.20
CA VAL A 10 7.78 0.81 -3.16
C VAL A 10 7.48 1.22 -4.62
N ALA A 11 6.93 2.41 -4.85
CA ALA A 11 6.71 2.95 -6.19
C ALA A 11 8.01 3.15 -7.01
N VAL A 12 9.16 3.13 -6.35
CA VAL A 12 10.48 3.16 -7.02
C VAL A 12 10.75 1.92 -7.87
N TYR A 13 10.13 0.77 -7.57
CA TYR A 13 10.33 -0.46 -8.34
C TYR A 13 9.55 -0.51 -9.66
N GLY A 14 8.57 0.37 -9.85
CA GLY A 14 7.73 0.39 -11.05
C GLY A 14 6.59 -0.63 -11.04
N LEU A 15 6.16 -1.03 -12.22
CA LEU A 15 5.01 -1.92 -12.43
C LEU A 15 5.43 -3.34 -12.78
N ASN A 16 4.50 -4.30 -12.56
CA ASN A 16 4.62 -5.70 -12.98
C ASN A 16 5.85 -6.42 -12.42
N LYS A 17 6.31 -6.04 -11.25
CA LYS A 17 7.39 -6.74 -10.54
C LYS A 17 6.81 -7.82 -9.64
N VAL A 18 7.50 -8.95 -9.55
CA VAL A 18 7.08 -10.08 -8.72
C VAL A 18 7.86 -10.03 -7.41
N ASN A 19 7.19 -9.67 -6.33
CA ASN A 19 7.72 -9.66 -4.97
C ASN A 19 9.13 -9.04 -4.81
N PRO A 20 9.39 -7.81 -5.34
CA PRO A 20 10.71 -7.22 -5.30
C PRO A 20 11.15 -6.95 -3.86
N ASN A 21 12.43 -7.26 -3.57
CA ASN A 21 13.13 -6.87 -2.36
C ASN A 21 13.95 -5.59 -2.58
N GLU A 22 14.73 -5.18 -1.59
CA GLU A 22 15.49 -3.92 -1.63
C GLU A 22 16.66 -3.93 -2.63
N SER A 23 17.12 -5.11 -3.07
CA SER A 23 18.17 -5.24 -4.10
C SER A 23 17.62 -5.24 -5.53
N HIS A 24 16.28 -5.28 -5.70
CA HIS A 24 15.65 -5.25 -7.01
C HIS A 24 15.96 -3.92 -7.72
N PRO A 25 16.27 -3.92 -9.04
CA PRO A 25 16.49 -2.71 -9.81
C PRO A 25 15.33 -1.72 -9.72
N VAL A 26 15.67 -0.44 -9.61
CA VAL A 26 14.73 0.68 -9.58
C VAL A 26 14.28 1.02 -10.99
N ASP A 27 12.96 1.16 -11.19
CA ASP A 27 12.35 1.43 -12.50
C ASP A 27 11.00 2.18 -12.32
N PRO A 28 11.04 3.43 -11.79
CA PRO A 28 9.81 4.15 -11.45
C PRO A 28 9.03 4.54 -12.70
N PHE A 29 7.76 4.14 -12.78
CA PHE A 29 6.89 4.38 -13.93
C PHE A 29 6.18 5.75 -13.91
N ASN A 30 6.23 6.49 -12.80
CA ASN A 30 5.55 7.78 -12.65
C ASN A 30 6.43 8.82 -11.94
N HIS A 31 6.01 10.08 -11.98
CA HIS A 31 6.75 11.19 -11.36
C HIS A 31 6.94 11.04 -9.85
N TYR A 32 5.94 10.47 -9.15
CA TYR A 32 6.04 10.22 -7.71
C TYR A 32 7.17 9.22 -7.38
N GLY A 33 7.16 8.05 -8.03
CA GLY A 33 8.23 7.05 -7.84
C GLY A 33 9.60 7.61 -8.23
N LYS A 34 9.66 8.38 -9.34
CA LYS A 34 10.90 9.04 -9.79
C LYS A 34 11.41 10.05 -8.76
N SER A 35 10.55 10.90 -8.21
CA SER A 35 10.97 11.89 -7.21
C SER A 35 11.46 11.23 -5.91
N LYS A 36 10.82 10.11 -5.49
CA LYS A 36 11.28 9.35 -4.32
C LYS A 36 12.66 8.74 -4.57
N TRP A 37 12.87 8.15 -5.74
CA TRP A 37 14.17 7.61 -6.11
C TRP A 37 15.26 8.69 -6.16
N GLN A 38 15.01 9.81 -6.80
CA GLN A 38 15.96 10.93 -6.85
C GLN A 38 16.33 11.43 -5.44
N ALA A 39 15.36 11.46 -4.51
CA ALA A 39 15.65 11.81 -3.13
C ALA A 39 16.55 10.77 -2.44
N GLU A 40 16.33 9.47 -2.70
CA GLU A 40 17.23 8.41 -2.18
C GLU A 40 18.65 8.57 -2.72
N GLU A 41 18.83 8.92 -3.99
CA GLU A 41 20.15 9.18 -4.60
C GLU A 41 20.86 10.38 -3.92
N VAL A 42 20.15 11.47 -3.67
CA VAL A 42 20.69 12.64 -2.95
C VAL A 42 21.10 12.28 -1.52
N ILE A 43 20.28 11.51 -0.81
CA ILE A 43 20.58 11.05 0.55
C ILE A 43 21.79 10.10 0.54
N LYS A 44 21.87 9.21 -0.44
CA LYS A 44 23.02 8.31 -0.58
C LYS A 44 24.31 9.09 -0.82
N ALA A 45 24.30 10.06 -1.73
CA ALA A 45 25.45 10.91 -1.98
C ALA A 45 25.87 11.76 -0.76
N TRP A 46 24.89 12.16 0.08
CA TRP A 46 25.19 12.82 1.35
C TRP A 46 25.80 11.86 2.38
N PHE A 47 25.30 10.61 2.45
CA PHE A 47 25.83 9.58 3.33
C PHE A 47 27.28 9.25 2.98
N ASP A 48 27.60 9.08 1.68
CA ASP A 48 28.91 8.65 1.19
C ASP A 48 30.03 9.65 1.48
N LYS A 49 29.72 10.90 1.86
CA LYS A 49 30.73 11.89 2.27
C LYS A 49 31.32 11.61 3.65
N ASP A 50 30.61 10.84 4.50
CA ASP A 50 31.07 10.55 5.87
C ASP A 50 30.29 9.33 6.41
N PRO A 51 30.53 8.13 5.86
CA PRO A 51 29.75 6.93 6.20
C PRO A 51 30.00 6.41 7.62
N GLU A 52 31.18 6.69 8.18
CA GLU A 52 31.56 6.22 9.52
C GLU A 52 30.80 6.93 10.65
N ASN A 53 30.25 8.13 10.40
CA ASN A 53 29.59 8.96 11.40
C ASN A 53 28.10 9.18 11.15
N LYS A 54 27.51 8.46 10.18
CA LYS A 54 26.10 8.65 9.80
C LYS A 54 25.29 7.38 9.91
N SER A 55 24.04 7.55 10.28
CA SER A 55 22.98 6.55 10.24
C SER A 55 21.90 7.00 9.27
N VAL A 56 21.62 6.18 8.25
CA VAL A 56 20.55 6.44 7.29
C VAL A 56 19.62 5.25 7.20
N SER A 57 18.34 5.48 7.38
CA SER A 57 17.29 4.49 7.14
C SER A 57 16.32 4.99 6.07
N ILE A 58 16.37 4.37 4.89
CA ILE A 58 15.37 4.58 3.82
C ILE A 58 14.26 3.56 4.03
N ILE A 59 13.04 4.02 4.24
CA ILE A 59 11.88 3.16 4.41
C ILE A 59 11.02 3.28 3.15
N ARG A 60 10.77 2.17 2.46
CA ARG A 60 9.92 2.07 1.28
C ARG A 60 8.59 1.39 1.66
N PRO A 61 7.63 2.13 2.24
CA PRO A 61 6.33 1.53 2.54
C PRO A 61 5.55 1.26 1.26
N THR A 62 4.68 0.25 1.34
CA THR A 62 3.60 0.03 0.37
C THR A 62 2.45 1.02 0.63
N VAL A 63 1.24 0.75 0.09
CA VAL A 63 0.09 1.59 0.38
C VAL A 63 -0.20 1.58 1.89
N ILE A 64 -0.12 2.77 2.50
CA ILE A 64 -0.39 2.95 3.93
C ILE A 64 -1.89 3.15 4.13
N PHE A 65 -2.44 2.55 5.16
CA PHE A 65 -3.81 2.75 5.61
C PHE A 65 -3.86 2.94 7.13
N GLY A 66 -4.96 3.45 7.62
CA GLY A 66 -5.19 3.67 9.04
C GLY A 66 -6.32 4.67 9.27
N GLU A 67 -6.58 4.96 10.52
CA GLU A 67 -7.56 5.93 10.97
C GLU A 67 -7.26 7.31 10.35
N ARG A 68 -8.30 8.00 9.87
CA ARG A 68 -8.23 9.32 9.20
C ARG A 68 -7.50 9.36 7.85
N ASN A 69 -7.00 8.23 7.36
CA ASN A 69 -6.38 8.16 6.03
C ASN A 69 -7.43 7.96 4.94
N ARG A 70 -7.81 8.99 4.22
CA ARG A 70 -8.81 8.98 3.13
C ARG A 70 -8.23 8.52 1.78
N GLY A 71 -7.19 7.68 1.80
CA GLY A 71 -6.51 7.17 0.62
C GLY A 71 -7.25 6.04 -0.12
N ASN A 72 -6.51 5.35 -0.99
CA ASN A 72 -7.06 4.29 -1.85
C ASN A 72 -7.65 3.10 -1.05
N VAL A 73 -7.00 2.71 0.05
CA VAL A 73 -7.49 1.61 0.90
C VAL A 73 -8.78 2.02 1.58
N TYR A 74 -8.88 3.24 2.13
CA TYR A 74 -10.13 3.76 2.68
C TYR A 74 -11.28 3.69 1.67
N ASN A 75 -11.06 4.16 0.43
CA ASN A 75 -12.10 4.14 -0.60
C ASN A 75 -12.55 2.71 -0.93
N LEU A 76 -11.63 1.75 -0.95
CA LEU A 76 -11.93 0.33 -1.14
C LEU A 76 -12.75 -0.21 0.04
N LEU A 77 -12.30 0.02 1.28
CA LEU A 77 -13.01 -0.40 2.49
C LEU A 77 -14.42 0.21 2.56
N LYS A 78 -14.58 1.49 2.18
CA LYS A 78 -15.87 2.18 2.10
C LYS A 78 -16.81 1.53 1.08
N GLN A 79 -16.31 1.15 -0.09
CA GLN A 79 -17.09 0.44 -1.10
C GLN A 79 -17.55 -0.93 -0.58
N ILE A 80 -16.66 -1.69 0.06
CA ILE A 80 -16.99 -2.98 0.65
C ILE A 80 -18.04 -2.79 1.77
N ALA A 81 -17.79 -1.91 2.73
CA ALA A 81 -18.66 -1.65 3.87
C ALA A 81 -20.06 -1.18 3.47
N SER A 82 -20.18 -0.42 2.37
CA SER A 82 -21.48 0.04 1.85
C SER A 82 -22.27 -1.01 1.07
N GLY A 83 -21.70 -2.21 0.83
CA GLY A 83 -22.32 -3.25 0.01
C GLY A 83 -22.33 -2.95 -1.50
N LYS A 84 -21.64 -1.91 -1.93
CA LYS A 84 -21.54 -1.50 -3.36
C LYS A 84 -20.28 -2.06 -4.04
N PHE A 85 -19.58 -2.97 -3.36
CA PHE A 85 -18.36 -3.54 -3.88
C PHE A 85 -18.65 -4.63 -4.92
N LEU A 86 -18.01 -4.49 -6.08
CA LEU A 86 -18.09 -5.47 -7.15
C LEU A 86 -16.73 -6.17 -7.27
N MET A 87 -16.71 -7.46 -6.96
CA MET A 87 -15.55 -8.30 -7.15
C MET A 87 -15.36 -8.61 -8.63
N VAL A 88 -14.20 -8.27 -9.20
CA VAL A 88 -13.85 -8.65 -10.58
C VAL A 88 -12.87 -9.81 -10.53
N GLY A 89 -13.21 -10.91 -11.17
CA GLY A 89 -12.45 -12.15 -11.12
C GLY A 89 -12.67 -12.93 -9.82
N LYS A 90 -11.74 -13.85 -9.53
CA LYS A 90 -11.84 -14.75 -8.37
C LYS A 90 -11.51 -14.12 -7.02
N GLY A 91 -11.00 -12.89 -7.00
CA GLY A 91 -10.61 -12.21 -5.76
C GLY A 91 -9.40 -12.81 -5.01
N ILE A 92 -8.61 -13.66 -5.68
CA ILE A 92 -7.42 -14.32 -5.11
C ILE A 92 -6.13 -13.48 -5.25
N ASN A 93 -6.22 -12.36 -5.95
CA ASN A 93 -5.10 -11.44 -6.13
C ASN A 93 -4.72 -10.78 -4.79
N LYS A 94 -3.45 -10.91 -4.44
CA LYS A 94 -2.91 -10.40 -3.17
C LYS A 94 -2.47 -8.95 -3.28
N LYS A 95 -2.66 -8.22 -2.18
CA LYS A 95 -2.27 -6.81 -2.05
C LYS A 95 -1.43 -6.60 -0.80
N SER A 96 -0.21 -6.14 -0.97
CA SER A 96 0.61 -5.67 0.15
C SER A 96 0.07 -4.35 0.67
N MET A 97 -0.09 -4.26 1.99
CA MET A 97 -0.56 -3.08 2.71
C MET A 97 0.28 -2.86 3.96
N ALA A 98 0.28 -1.63 4.48
CA ALA A 98 0.95 -1.28 5.72
C ALA A 98 0.03 -0.44 6.61
N TYR A 99 -0.19 -0.88 7.85
CA TYR A 99 -0.95 -0.12 8.84
C TYR A 99 -0.11 1.04 9.37
N VAL A 100 -0.68 2.23 9.40
CA VAL A 100 0.03 3.46 9.80
C VAL A 100 0.68 3.33 11.18
N GLY A 101 0.01 2.70 12.15
CA GLY A 101 0.55 2.48 13.49
C GLY A 101 1.84 1.64 13.47
N ASN A 102 1.92 0.64 12.61
CA ASN A 102 3.13 -0.17 12.44
C ASN A 102 4.24 0.60 11.72
N VAL A 103 3.90 1.40 10.71
CA VAL A 103 4.88 2.25 10.01
C VAL A 103 5.50 3.25 10.99
N VAL A 104 4.69 3.91 11.81
CA VAL A 104 5.18 4.84 12.85
C VAL A 104 6.07 4.14 13.87
N ALA A 105 5.65 2.95 14.33
CA ALA A 105 6.45 2.15 15.26
C ALA A 105 7.79 1.72 14.65
N PHE A 106 7.82 1.38 13.35
CA PHE A 106 9.06 1.06 12.66
C PHE A 106 9.98 2.28 12.51
N VAL A 107 9.43 3.45 12.13
CA VAL A 107 10.20 4.71 12.09
C VAL A 107 10.80 5.02 13.47
N LYS A 108 10.01 4.90 14.53
CA LYS A 108 10.47 5.08 15.92
C LYS A 108 11.61 4.11 16.26
N ASN A 109 11.44 2.83 15.96
CA ASN A 109 12.47 1.81 16.19
C ASN A 109 13.79 2.16 15.47
N ARG A 110 13.74 2.57 14.20
CA ARG A 110 14.95 2.97 13.45
C ARG A 110 15.61 4.24 14.01
N LEU A 111 14.81 5.15 14.58
CA LEU A 111 15.33 6.35 15.24
C LEU A 111 16.05 6.01 16.56
N GLU A 112 15.49 5.10 17.33
CA GLU A 112 16.02 4.69 18.63
C GLU A 112 17.26 3.80 18.51
N THR A 113 17.29 2.91 17.53
CA THR A 113 18.45 2.03 17.30
C THR A 113 19.65 2.75 16.71
N SER A 114 19.43 3.76 15.87
CA SER A 114 20.48 4.66 15.31
C SER A 114 21.79 3.99 14.91
N GLU A 115 21.71 2.75 14.37
CA GLU A 115 22.88 2.01 13.91
C GLU A 115 23.58 2.76 12.77
N LEU A 116 24.89 2.94 12.86
CA LEU A 116 25.70 3.56 11.81
C LEU A 116 25.59 2.74 10.51
N GLY A 117 25.56 3.45 9.39
CA GLY A 117 25.47 2.84 8.09
C GLY A 117 24.25 3.26 7.28
N TYR A 118 24.09 2.66 6.10
CA TYR A 118 23.01 2.94 5.16
C TYR A 118 22.09 1.73 5.01
N GLY A 119 20.87 1.85 5.48
CA GLY A 119 19.85 0.81 5.38
C GLY A 119 18.67 1.21 4.50
N VAL A 120 18.29 0.31 3.57
CA VAL A 120 17.02 0.42 2.83
C VAL A 120 16.11 -0.70 3.30
N PHE A 121 14.84 -0.40 3.54
CA PHE A 121 13.85 -1.34 4.08
C PHE A 121 12.51 -1.20 3.34
N ASN A 122 12.05 -2.25 2.70
CA ASN A 122 10.64 -2.35 2.33
C ASN A 122 9.80 -2.56 3.58
N TYR A 123 8.69 -1.83 3.71
CA TYR A 123 7.81 -2.00 4.85
C TYR A 123 6.39 -2.41 4.44
N ILE A 124 6.02 -3.61 4.82
CA ILE A 124 4.73 -4.25 4.52
C ILE A 124 4.31 -5.09 5.73
N ASP A 125 3.05 -5.00 6.12
CA ASP A 125 2.49 -5.90 7.13
C ASP A 125 2.12 -7.24 6.49
N LYS A 126 2.63 -8.32 7.02
CA LYS A 126 2.41 -9.68 6.55
C LYS A 126 1.50 -10.47 7.51
N PRO A 127 0.76 -11.47 6.98
CA PRO A 127 0.66 -11.88 5.58
C PRO A 127 -0.17 -10.91 4.72
N ASP A 128 0.12 -10.87 3.40
CA ASP A 128 -0.69 -10.10 2.47
C ASP A 128 -2.10 -10.69 2.38
N PHE A 129 -3.12 -9.84 2.39
CA PHE A 129 -4.49 -10.25 2.15
C PHE A 129 -4.80 -10.33 0.64
N ASN A 130 -5.57 -11.33 0.25
CA ASN A 130 -6.28 -11.32 -1.01
C ASN A 130 -7.62 -10.56 -0.87
N MET A 131 -8.33 -10.33 -1.98
CA MET A 131 -9.56 -9.54 -1.96
C MET A 131 -10.70 -10.25 -1.21
N GLN A 132 -10.76 -11.60 -1.22
CA GLN A 132 -11.75 -12.36 -0.46
C GLN A 132 -11.50 -12.24 1.05
N GLU A 133 -10.24 -12.37 1.48
CA GLU A 133 -9.83 -12.20 2.88
C GLU A 133 -10.12 -10.78 3.37
N LEU A 134 -9.90 -9.76 2.51
CA LEU A 134 -10.22 -8.38 2.85
C LEU A 134 -11.73 -8.17 3.05
N VAL A 135 -12.57 -8.72 2.18
CA VAL A 135 -14.04 -8.67 2.34
C VAL A 135 -14.46 -9.36 3.64
N GLY A 136 -13.94 -10.56 3.90
CA GLY A 136 -14.22 -11.29 5.14
C GLY A 136 -13.77 -10.53 6.40
N GLN A 137 -12.64 -9.81 6.34
CA GLN A 137 -12.20 -8.95 7.44
C GLN A 137 -13.17 -7.78 7.67
N VAL A 138 -13.69 -7.15 6.59
CA VAL A 138 -14.70 -6.09 6.71
C VAL A 138 -15.99 -6.62 7.33
N GLU A 139 -16.48 -7.77 6.88
CA GLU A 139 -17.67 -8.42 7.46
C GLU A 139 -17.51 -8.69 8.95
N LYS A 140 -16.36 -9.25 9.33
CA LYS A 140 -16.03 -9.53 10.73
C LYS A 140 -15.99 -8.27 11.59
N SER A 141 -15.29 -7.23 11.13
CA SER A 141 -15.11 -5.99 11.88
C SER A 141 -16.39 -5.18 12.04
N LEU A 142 -17.28 -5.24 11.04
CA LEU A 142 -18.57 -4.51 11.05
C LEU A 142 -19.73 -5.38 11.58
N SER A 143 -19.49 -6.65 11.92
CA SER A 143 -20.53 -7.62 12.32
C SER A 143 -21.71 -7.67 11.33
N LYS A 144 -21.43 -7.51 10.04
CA LYS A 144 -22.42 -7.39 8.97
C LYS A 144 -21.99 -8.17 7.74
N LYS A 145 -22.89 -8.99 7.18
CA LYS A 145 -22.66 -9.59 5.86
C LYS A 145 -22.69 -8.51 4.78
N VAL A 146 -21.71 -8.56 3.91
CA VAL A 146 -21.57 -7.63 2.78
C VAL A 146 -21.89 -8.38 1.50
N PRO A 147 -22.91 -7.97 0.73
CA PRO A 147 -23.16 -8.57 -0.58
C PRO A 147 -21.92 -8.44 -1.46
N SER A 148 -21.30 -9.55 -1.81
CA SER A 148 -20.16 -9.59 -2.73
C SER A 148 -20.63 -10.18 -4.06
N ILE A 149 -20.99 -9.30 -4.99
CA ILE A 149 -21.28 -9.71 -6.37
C ILE A 149 -19.95 -9.89 -7.08
N SER A 150 -19.72 -11.08 -7.62
CA SER A 150 -18.53 -11.40 -8.41
C SER A 150 -18.89 -11.47 -9.89
N ILE A 151 -18.11 -10.78 -10.72
CA ILE A 151 -18.20 -10.89 -12.17
C ILE A 151 -16.92 -11.49 -12.75
N PRO A 152 -17.00 -12.37 -13.75
CA PRO A 152 -15.83 -12.90 -14.42
C PRO A 152 -14.93 -11.77 -14.97
N TYR A 153 -13.61 -11.96 -14.92
CA TYR A 153 -12.63 -10.96 -15.33
C TYR A 153 -12.88 -10.42 -16.75
N VAL A 154 -13.28 -11.30 -17.68
CA VAL A 154 -13.56 -10.92 -19.07
C VAL A 154 -14.66 -9.85 -19.15
N PHE A 155 -15.75 -10.02 -18.42
CA PHE A 155 -16.84 -9.04 -18.38
C PHE A 155 -16.43 -7.73 -17.72
N GLY A 156 -15.60 -7.81 -16.67
CA GLY A 156 -15.01 -6.62 -16.06
C GLY A 156 -14.14 -5.84 -17.02
N MET A 157 -13.35 -6.52 -17.85
CA MET A 157 -12.51 -5.91 -18.88
C MET A 157 -13.33 -5.32 -20.03
N LEU A 158 -14.35 -6.02 -20.51
CA LEU A 158 -15.25 -5.51 -21.55
C LEU A 158 -15.96 -4.22 -21.09
N ALA A 159 -16.48 -4.21 -19.84
CA ALA A 159 -17.03 -2.99 -19.24
C ALA A 159 -15.98 -1.88 -19.17
N GLY A 160 -14.75 -2.20 -18.73
CA GLY A 160 -13.64 -1.25 -18.70
C GLY A 160 -13.35 -0.60 -20.05
N TYR A 161 -13.29 -1.37 -21.11
CA TYR A 161 -13.12 -0.85 -22.48
C TYR A 161 -14.32 -0.02 -22.94
N GLY A 162 -15.55 -0.42 -22.61
CA GLY A 162 -16.75 0.39 -22.87
C GLY A 162 -16.66 1.77 -22.20
N PHE A 163 -16.25 1.83 -20.94
CA PHE A 163 -16.02 3.11 -20.24
C PHE A 163 -14.87 3.92 -20.85
N ASP A 164 -13.81 3.30 -21.31
CA ASP A 164 -12.71 3.98 -22.01
C ASP A 164 -13.21 4.62 -23.30
N PHE A 165 -14.07 3.93 -24.07
CA PHE A 165 -14.69 4.44 -25.29
C PHE A 165 -15.62 5.64 -25.02
N VAL A 166 -16.47 5.53 -23.98
CA VAL A 166 -17.33 6.66 -23.56
C VAL A 166 -16.49 7.84 -23.08
N SER A 167 -15.43 7.59 -22.33
CA SER A 167 -14.49 8.63 -21.89
C SER A 167 -13.82 9.34 -23.06
N PHE A 168 -13.45 8.60 -24.10
CA PHE A 168 -12.88 9.14 -25.33
C PHE A 168 -13.86 10.07 -26.07
N ILE A 169 -15.13 9.63 -26.25
CA ILE A 169 -16.16 10.43 -26.91
C ILE A 169 -16.53 11.68 -26.11
N THR A 170 -16.78 11.50 -24.81
CA THR A 170 -17.26 12.58 -23.94
C THR A 170 -16.16 13.51 -23.46
N ARG A 171 -14.88 13.14 -23.65
CA ARG A 171 -13.68 13.80 -23.10
C ARG A 171 -13.73 13.95 -21.58
N LYS A 172 -14.58 13.19 -20.89
CA LYS A 172 -14.68 13.18 -19.41
C LYS A 172 -13.92 12.02 -18.83
N LYS A 173 -13.16 12.26 -17.76
CA LYS A 173 -12.49 11.19 -17.00
C LYS A 173 -13.52 10.43 -16.18
N LEU A 174 -13.74 9.16 -16.53
CA LEU A 174 -14.64 8.28 -15.79
C LEU A 174 -13.90 7.57 -14.63
N SER A 175 -14.65 7.19 -13.61
CA SER A 175 -14.10 6.48 -12.43
C SER A 175 -13.75 5.01 -12.70
N VAL A 176 -14.25 4.42 -13.78
CA VAL A 176 -13.94 3.06 -14.23
C VAL A 176 -13.18 3.14 -15.55
N SER A 177 -12.18 2.27 -15.75
CA SER A 177 -11.42 2.12 -17.00
C SER A 177 -10.79 0.73 -17.05
N SER A 178 -10.45 0.25 -18.24
CA SER A 178 -9.77 -1.05 -18.42
C SER A 178 -8.47 -1.13 -17.63
N VAL A 179 -7.69 -0.05 -17.61
CA VAL A 179 -6.44 0.05 -16.84
C VAL A 179 -6.70 -0.08 -15.34
N ARG A 180 -7.77 0.53 -14.82
CA ARG A 180 -8.13 0.41 -13.39
C ARG A 180 -8.59 -0.99 -13.04
N VAL A 181 -9.39 -1.64 -13.88
CA VAL A 181 -9.80 -3.04 -13.71
C VAL A 181 -8.57 -3.94 -13.70
N LYS A 182 -7.66 -3.79 -14.67
CA LYS A 182 -6.40 -4.56 -14.74
C LYS A 182 -5.56 -4.38 -13.47
N LYS A 183 -5.34 -3.13 -13.02
CA LYS A 183 -4.58 -2.84 -11.79
C LYS A 183 -5.26 -3.40 -10.55
N PHE A 184 -6.59 -3.35 -10.48
CA PHE A 184 -7.35 -3.88 -9.36
C PHE A 184 -7.17 -5.40 -9.25
N CYS A 185 -7.26 -6.13 -10.37
CA CYS A 185 -7.12 -7.59 -10.41
C CYS A 185 -5.66 -8.09 -10.35
N ALA A 186 -4.66 -7.21 -10.52
CA ALA A 186 -3.26 -7.61 -10.43
C ALA A 186 -2.86 -7.93 -8.98
N THR A 187 -2.03 -8.95 -8.80
CA THR A 187 -1.30 -9.17 -7.54
C THR A 187 -0.19 -8.12 -7.43
N THR A 188 -0.09 -7.50 -6.26
CA THR A 188 0.94 -6.51 -5.96
C THR A 188 1.54 -6.84 -4.60
N GLN A 189 2.67 -7.54 -4.62
CA GLN A 189 3.37 -8.02 -3.44
C GLN A 189 4.81 -7.51 -3.43
N PHE A 190 5.34 -7.31 -2.23
CA PHE A 190 6.73 -6.91 -1.99
C PHE A 190 7.31 -7.74 -0.87
N ASP A 191 8.61 -8.00 -0.95
CA ASP A 191 9.36 -8.67 0.11
C ASP A 191 9.70 -7.63 1.21
N ALA A 192 9.41 -7.97 2.45
CA ALA A 192 9.73 -7.18 3.64
C ALA A 192 10.59 -7.96 4.64
N THR A 193 11.21 -9.05 4.21
CA THR A 193 12.01 -9.94 5.08
C THR A 193 13.06 -9.17 5.86
N LYS A 194 13.70 -8.18 5.23
CA LYS A 194 14.73 -7.37 5.88
C LYS A 194 14.17 -6.54 7.04
N ALA A 195 13.03 -5.89 6.86
CA ALA A 195 12.39 -5.11 7.93
C ALA A 195 11.94 -6.02 9.08
N HIS A 196 11.35 -7.18 8.77
CA HIS A 196 10.85 -8.13 9.78
C HIS A 196 11.95 -8.85 10.56
N LYS A 197 13.18 -8.90 10.05
CA LYS A 197 14.34 -9.41 10.81
C LYS A 197 14.78 -8.48 11.94
N VAL A 198 14.53 -7.19 11.81
CA VAL A 198 15.00 -6.17 12.77
C VAL A 198 13.87 -5.53 13.58
N PHE A 199 12.62 -5.86 13.26
CA PHE A 199 11.46 -5.25 13.91
C PHE A 199 10.25 -6.18 13.94
N ASN A 200 9.62 -6.25 15.12
CA ASN A 200 8.34 -6.93 15.31
C ASN A 200 7.23 -5.88 15.38
N ALA A 201 6.31 -5.93 14.42
CA ALA A 201 5.19 -5.00 14.36
C ALA A 201 4.24 -5.18 15.55
N PRO A 202 3.83 -4.09 16.25
CA PRO A 202 2.93 -4.19 17.41
C PRO A 202 1.50 -4.62 17.06
N PHE A 203 1.11 -4.47 15.79
CA PHE A 203 -0.23 -4.83 15.32
C PHE A 203 -0.16 -5.83 14.18
N THR A 204 -1.06 -6.81 14.17
CA THR A 204 -1.28 -7.63 12.96
C THR A 204 -2.01 -6.81 11.89
N LEU A 205 -1.89 -7.19 10.61
CA LEU A 205 -2.65 -6.55 9.53
C LEU A 205 -4.16 -6.58 9.80
N SER A 206 -4.67 -7.71 10.32
CA SER A 206 -6.08 -7.87 10.71
C SER A 206 -6.49 -6.88 11.81
N SER A 207 -5.67 -6.71 12.86
CA SER A 207 -6.00 -5.76 13.94
C SER A 207 -5.92 -4.31 13.48
N GLY A 208 -4.98 -3.95 12.60
CA GLY A 208 -4.92 -2.62 11.99
C GLY A 208 -6.15 -2.31 11.13
N LEU A 209 -6.61 -3.30 10.34
CA LEU A 209 -7.84 -3.17 9.57
C LEU A 209 -9.07 -3.04 10.47
N ASP A 210 -9.17 -3.84 11.54
CA ASP A 210 -10.28 -3.76 12.48
C ASP A 210 -10.39 -2.39 13.15
N ARG A 211 -9.26 -1.86 13.64
CA ARG A 211 -9.17 -0.50 14.20
C ARG A 211 -9.63 0.56 13.20
N THR A 212 -9.10 0.50 11.98
CA THR A 212 -9.47 1.44 10.91
C THR A 212 -10.95 1.36 10.58
N LEU A 213 -11.50 0.14 10.40
CA LEU A 213 -12.91 -0.07 10.07
C LEU A 213 -13.85 0.42 11.18
N LYS A 214 -13.52 0.13 12.44
CA LYS A 214 -14.31 0.60 13.59
C LYS A 214 -14.29 2.12 13.70
N HIS A 215 -13.13 2.73 13.56
CA HIS A 215 -13.00 4.19 13.60
C HIS A 215 -13.79 4.86 12.46
N GLU A 216 -13.67 4.35 11.23
CA GLU A 216 -14.20 5.03 10.05
C GLU A 216 -15.69 4.77 9.78
N PHE A 217 -16.22 3.59 10.17
CA PHE A 217 -17.55 3.14 9.75
C PHE A 217 -18.49 2.73 10.89
N VAL A 218 -17.98 2.56 12.12
CA VAL A 218 -18.81 2.25 13.30
C VAL A 218 -18.92 3.45 14.23
N ASN A 219 -17.77 4.03 14.58
CA ASN A 219 -17.66 5.15 15.53
C ASN A 219 -16.93 6.33 14.88
N PRO A 220 -17.45 6.93 13.79
CA PRO A 220 -16.79 8.07 13.17
C PRO A 220 -16.69 9.21 14.19
N SER A 221 -15.51 9.80 14.33
CA SER A 221 -15.34 10.99 15.15
C SER A 221 -16.15 12.14 14.55
N LYS A 222 -16.83 12.94 15.39
CA LYS A 222 -17.66 14.07 14.94
C LYS A 222 -16.84 15.21 14.32
N ASP A 223 -15.53 15.13 14.39
CA ASP A 223 -14.58 16.15 13.93
C ASP A 223 -13.95 15.82 12.55
N ASP A 224 -14.50 14.86 11.81
CA ASP A 224 -14.01 14.41 10.48
C ASP A 224 -14.92 14.88 9.32
#